data_6f56f2debd845f68797789082c42a7ad
#
_entry.id   6f56f2debd845f68797789082c42a7ad
#
_cell.length_a   1.000
_cell.length_b   1.000
_cell.length_c   1.000
_cell.angle_alpha   90.00
_cell.angle_beta   90.00
_cell.angle_gamma   90.00
#
_symmetry.space_group_name_H-M   'P 1'
#
loop_
_entity.id
_entity.type
_entity.pdbx_description
1 polymer ?
#
loop_
_entity_poly.entity_id
_entity_poly.type
_entity_poly.pdbx_seq_one_letter_code
_entity_poly.pdbx_strand_id
1 'polypeptide(L)'
;MRYGQFCPIAKAAEIVAERWTPLVVAEMLAGSVHFSDIRRGVPLMSQTLLSKRLKELERVGVVERRGANPRRPEWHLTQAGHALAPVIQHLGEWGLCHAQDPIQDDDLDVTILTWNIR
;
A
#
# COMPACT_ATOMS: atom_id res chain seq x y z
N MET A 1 -13.80 -3.11 5.19
CA MET A 1 -14.14 -3.77 6.48
C MET A 1 -14.52 -2.74 7.53
N ARG A 2 -15.58 -3.02 8.27
CA ARG A 2 -16.02 -2.13 9.35
C ARG A 2 -16.15 -2.92 10.63
N TYR A 3 -15.68 -2.35 11.72
CA TYR A 3 -15.67 -3.01 13.02
C TYR A 3 -16.70 -2.46 13.99
N GLY A 4 -17.34 -1.33 13.64
CA GLY A 4 -18.36 -0.71 14.48
C GLY A 4 -17.83 -0.23 15.83
N GLN A 5 -16.54 0.04 15.96
CA GLN A 5 -15.89 0.44 17.19
C GLN A 5 -15.21 1.79 17.04
N PHE A 6 -15.07 2.52 18.15
CA PHE A 6 -14.37 3.80 18.19
C PHE A 6 -12.88 3.66 18.53
N CYS A 7 -12.40 2.45 18.77
CA CYS A 7 -11.00 2.18 19.06
C CYS A 7 -10.10 2.69 17.91
N PRO A 8 -8.99 3.40 18.20
CA PRO A 8 -8.08 3.86 17.15
C PRO A 8 -7.53 2.73 16.29
N ILE A 9 -7.30 1.55 16.85
CA ILE A 9 -6.83 0.40 16.09
C ILE A 9 -7.88 -0.03 15.07
N ALA A 10 -9.15 -0.09 15.48
CA ALA A 10 -10.25 -0.44 14.58
C ALA A 10 -10.40 0.60 13.46
N LYS A 11 -10.27 1.88 13.79
CA LYS A 11 -10.32 2.97 12.81
C LYS A 11 -9.23 2.84 11.76
N ALA A 12 -8.00 2.58 12.21
CA ALA A 12 -6.88 2.39 11.31
C ALA A 12 -7.05 1.13 10.45
N ALA A 13 -7.52 0.04 11.05
CA ALA A 13 -7.69 -1.22 10.35
C ALA A 13 -8.77 -1.14 9.26
N GLU A 14 -9.80 -0.34 9.44
CA GLU A 14 -10.81 -0.12 8.40
C GLU A 14 -10.19 0.42 7.11
N ILE A 15 -9.09 1.15 7.21
CA ILE A 15 -8.37 1.72 6.07
C ILE A 15 -7.25 0.78 5.63
N VAL A 16 -6.35 0.44 6.55
CA VAL A 16 -5.07 -0.20 6.25
C VAL A 16 -5.21 -1.72 6.04
N ALA A 17 -6.16 -2.35 6.72
CA ALA A 17 -6.31 -3.80 6.66
C ALA A 17 -7.17 -4.29 5.48
N GLU A 18 -7.65 -3.40 4.64
CA GLU A 18 -8.31 -3.81 3.40
C GLU A 18 -7.32 -4.54 2.51
N ARG A 19 -7.80 -5.58 1.83
CA ARG A 19 -6.95 -6.38 0.95
C ARG A 19 -6.22 -5.49 -0.06
N TRP A 20 -4.95 -5.72 -0.25
CA TRP A 20 -4.03 -5.02 -1.15
C TRP A 20 -3.60 -3.63 -0.66
N THR A 21 -4.31 -3.01 0.28
CA THR A 21 -3.98 -1.63 0.70
C THR A 21 -2.54 -1.49 1.21
N PRO A 22 -2.03 -2.37 2.11
CA PRO A 22 -0.64 -2.23 2.54
C PRO A 22 0.36 -2.32 1.39
N LEU A 23 0.09 -3.17 0.41
CA LEU A 23 0.98 -3.34 -0.75
C LEU A 23 0.96 -2.10 -1.64
N VAL A 24 -0.22 -1.52 -1.86
CA VAL A 24 -0.36 -0.30 -2.65
C VAL A 24 0.37 0.87 -1.98
N VAL A 25 0.20 1.03 -0.68
CA VAL A 25 0.87 2.08 0.08
C VAL A 25 2.39 1.87 0.04
N ALA A 26 2.85 0.63 0.18
CA ALA A 26 4.28 0.31 0.10
C ALA A 26 4.87 0.73 -1.26
N GLU A 27 4.17 0.46 -2.36
CA GLU A 27 4.61 0.88 -3.70
C GLU A 27 4.68 2.40 -3.82
N MET A 28 3.72 3.11 -3.24
CA MET A 28 3.73 4.56 -3.26
C MET A 28 4.83 5.13 -2.38
N LEU A 29 5.10 4.51 -1.24
CA LEU A 29 6.22 4.89 -0.37
C LEU A 29 7.57 4.70 -1.08
N ALA A 30 7.64 3.72 -1.98
CA ALA A 30 8.83 3.47 -2.79
C ALA A 30 9.00 4.49 -3.93
N GLY A 31 8.02 5.36 -4.15
CA GLY A 31 8.12 6.45 -5.11
C GLY A 31 7.21 6.35 -6.33
N SER A 32 6.43 5.28 -6.47
CA SER A 32 5.52 5.14 -7.61
C SER A 32 4.36 6.15 -7.49
N VAL A 33 4.14 6.93 -8.53
CA VAL A 33 3.09 7.96 -8.57
C VAL A 33 2.10 7.74 -9.69
N HIS A 34 2.48 7.06 -10.76
CA HIS A 34 1.58 6.78 -11.87
C HIS A 34 0.89 5.44 -11.66
N PHE A 35 -0.37 5.37 -12.11
CA PHE A 35 -1.17 4.15 -11.99
C PHE A 35 -0.44 2.92 -12.52
N SER A 36 0.18 3.05 -13.69
CA SER A 36 0.90 1.92 -14.32
C SER A 36 2.08 1.44 -13.48
N ASP A 37 2.79 2.36 -12.82
CA ASP A 37 3.93 2.00 -11.98
C ASP A 37 3.50 1.33 -10.69
N ILE A 38 2.43 1.84 -10.08
CA ILE A 38 1.85 1.23 -8.90
C ILE A 38 1.37 -0.19 -9.22
N ARG A 39 0.66 -0.34 -10.34
CA ARG A 39 0.13 -1.64 -10.74
C ARG A 39 1.25 -2.64 -11.04
N ARG A 40 2.37 -2.18 -11.58
CA ARG A 40 3.52 -3.04 -11.86
C ARG A 40 4.07 -3.67 -10.60
N GLY A 41 3.97 -2.97 -9.47
CA GLY A 41 4.40 -3.48 -8.16
C GLY A 41 3.39 -4.44 -7.51
N VAL A 42 2.16 -4.47 -8.01
CA VAL A 42 1.10 -5.38 -7.52
C VAL A 42 0.46 -6.12 -8.69
N PRO A 43 1.24 -6.95 -9.41
CA PRO A 43 0.82 -7.48 -10.72
C PRO A 43 -0.39 -8.40 -10.66
N LEU A 44 -0.69 -9.00 -9.51
CA LEU A 44 -1.84 -9.88 -9.36
C LEU A 44 -3.13 -9.12 -9.04
N MET A 45 -3.04 -7.82 -8.80
CA MET A 45 -4.20 -6.98 -8.55
C MET A 45 -4.81 -6.51 -9.87
N SER A 46 -6.13 -6.60 -10.00
CA SER A 46 -6.79 -6.12 -11.22
C SER A 46 -6.73 -4.59 -11.30
N GLN A 47 -6.75 -4.06 -12.53
CA GLN A 47 -6.77 -2.61 -12.75
C GLN A 47 -7.99 -1.97 -12.11
N THR A 48 -9.15 -2.63 -12.24
CA THR A 48 -10.41 -2.13 -11.66
C THR A 48 -10.32 -2.03 -10.15
N LEU A 49 -9.76 -3.05 -9.51
CA LEU A 49 -9.62 -3.05 -8.06
C LEU A 49 -8.61 -2.00 -7.59
N LEU A 50 -7.49 -1.84 -8.30
CA LEU A 50 -6.51 -0.82 -7.96
C LEU A 50 -7.11 0.58 -8.06
N SER A 51 -7.85 0.85 -9.15
CA SER A 51 -8.53 2.14 -9.33
C SER A 51 -9.50 2.41 -8.18
N LYS A 52 -10.29 1.41 -7.83
CA LYS A 52 -11.23 1.50 -6.71
C LYS A 52 -10.51 1.78 -5.40
N ARG A 53 -9.41 1.08 -5.15
CA ARG A 53 -8.66 1.23 -3.90
C ARG A 53 -8.02 2.61 -3.79
N LEU A 54 -7.47 3.12 -4.88
CA LEU A 54 -6.89 4.47 -4.89
C LEU A 54 -7.95 5.54 -4.63
N LYS A 55 -9.14 5.39 -5.21
CA LYS A 55 -10.23 6.32 -4.96
C LYS A 55 -10.72 6.27 -3.51
N GLU A 56 -10.76 5.09 -2.91
CA GLU A 56 -11.10 4.95 -1.50
C GLU A 56 -10.05 5.60 -0.59
N LEU A 57 -8.77 5.41 -0.91
CA LEU A 57 -7.68 6.04 -0.18
C LEU A 57 -7.70 7.57 -0.33
N GLU A 58 -8.10 8.05 -1.50
CA GLU A 58 -8.30 9.48 -1.73
C GLU A 58 -9.43 10.03 -0.86
N ARG A 59 -10.53 9.30 -0.79
CA ARG A 59 -11.69 9.70 0.01
C ARG A 59 -11.36 9.83 1.50
N VAL A 60 -10.51 8.94 2.02
CA VAL A 60 -10.13 8.98 3.44
C VAL A 60 -8.88 9.82 3.72
N GLY A 61 -8.33 10.46 2.70
CA GLY A 61 -7.22 11.40 2.89
C GLY A 61 -5.83 10.79 2.98
N VAL A 62 -5.65 9.55 2.53
CA VAL A 62 -4.34 8.88 2.52
C VAL A 62 -3.56 9.23 1.26
N VAL A 63 -4.25 9.38 0.12
CA VAL A 63 -3.64 9.77 -1.14
C VAL A 63 -4.37 10.97 -1.74
N GLU A 64 -3.71 11.67 -2.64
CA GLU A 64 -4.30 12.76 -3.40
C GLU A 64 -3.83 12.70 -4.84
N ARG A 65 -4.67 13.20 -5.74
CA ARG A 65 -4.31 13.32 -7.16
C ARG A 65 -3.62 14.64 -7.40
N ARG A 66 -2.55 14.59 -8.17
CA ARG A 66 -1.80 15.76 -8.61
C ARG A 66 -1.45 15.61 -10.09
N GLY A 67 -0.83 16.64 -10.63
CA GLY A 67 -0.34 16.65 -11.99
C GLY A 67 -1.17 17.52 -12.88
N ALA A 68 -0.54 18.05 -13.93
CA ALA A 68 -1.16 19.00 -14.87
C ALA A 68 -2.03 18.29 -15.90
N ASN A 69 -1.83 16.99 -16.13
CA ASN A 69 -2.56 16.25 -17.17
C ASN A 69 -3.69 15.43 -16.53
N PRO A 70 -4.98 15.83 -16.72
CA PRO A 70 -6.11 15.09 -16.15
C PRO A 70 -6.24 13.66 -16.69
N ARG A 71 -5.66 13.38 -17.88
CA ARG A 71 -5.70 12.04 -18.48
C ARG A 71 -4.66 11.10 -17.89
N ARG A 72 -3.65 11.66 -17.21
CA ARG A 72 -2.59 10.90 -16.56
C ARG A 72 -2.31 11.49 -15.19
N PRO A 73 -3.25 11.33 -14.24
CA PRO A 73 -3.06 11.87 -12.91
C PRO A 73 -1.91 11.17 -12.20
N GLU A 74 -1.26 11.90 -11.31
CA GLU A 74 -0.30 11.35 -10.39
C GLU A 74 -0.98 11.12 -9.06
N TRP A 75 -0.68 10.01 -8.43
CA TRP A 75 -1.19 9.65 -7.12
C TRP A 75 -0.06 9.83 -6.11
N HIS A 76 -0.28 10.72 -5.16
CA HIS A 76 0.71 11.05 -4.15
C HIS A 76 0.18 10.75 -2.76
N LEU A 77 1.07 10.32 -1.87
CA LEU A 77 0.71 10.17 -0.47
C LEU A 77 0.56 11.56 0.16
N THR A 78 -0.49 11.73 0.94
CA THR A 78 -0.66 12.91 1.77
C THR A 78 0.25 12.79 3.01
N GLN A 79 0.23 13.80 3.87
CA GLN A 79 0.93 13.70 5.16
C GLN A 79 0.48 12.46 5.94
N ALA A 80 -0.83 12.20 5.97
CA ALA A 80 -1.38 11.00 6.62
C ALA A 80 -0.87 9.72 5.96
N GLY A 81 -0.78 9.72 4.62
CA GLY A 81 -0.24 8.58 3.88
C GLY A 81 1.23 8.33 4.20
N HIS A 82 2.05 9.37 4.21
CA HIS A 82 3.46 9.24 4.57
C HIS A 82 3.64 8.77 6.02
N ALA A 83 2.74 9.14 6.91
CA ALA A 83 2.77 8.69 8.30
C ALA A 83 2.57 7.18 8.45
N LEU A 84 2.11 6.50 7.41
CA LEU A 84 2.00 5.05 7.41
C LEU A 84 3.35 4.34 7.18
N ALA A 85 4.41 5.06 6.82
CA ALA A 85 5.70 4.44 6.54
C ALA A 85 6.18 3.52 7.66
N PRO A 86 6.21 3.94 8.95
CA PRO A 86 6.62 3.02 10.01
C PRO A 86 5.67 1.83 10.19
N VAL A 87 4.39 2.03 9.95
CA VAL A 87 3.40 0.94 10.05
C VAL A 87 3.69 -0.13 8.99
N ILE A 88 3.88 0.29 7.76
CA ILE A 88 4.18 -0.63 6.65
C ILE A 88 5.52 -1.33 6.87
N GLN A 89 6.52 -0.59 7.31
CA GLN A 89 7.84 -1.16 7.59
C GLN A 89 7.76 -2.23 8.67
N HIS A 90 7.10 -1.94 9.80
CA HIS A 90 6.96 -2.90 10.89
C HIS A 90 6.11 -4.10 10.49
N LEU A 91 5.08 -3.88 9.69
CA LEU A 91 4.25 -4.96 9.17
C LEU A 91 5.09 -5.93 8.32
N GLY A 92 5.95 -5.39 7.45
CA GLY A 92 6.85 -6.20 6.63
C GLY A 92 7.88 -6.96 7.46
N GLU A 93 8.45 -6.31 8.47
CA GLU A 93 9.40 -6.95 9.37
C GLU A 93 8.73 -8.09 10.14
N TRP A 94 7.54 -7.85 10.66
CA TRP A 94 6.78 -8.89 11.36
C TRP A 94 6.49 -10.07 10.42
N GLY A 95 6.08 -9.76 9.19
CA GLY A 95 5.78 -10.79 8.19
C GLY A 95 7.00 -11.64 7.87
N LEU A 96 8.15 -10.99 7.68
CA LEU A 96 9.39 -11.71 7.38
C LEU A 96 9.81 -12.62 8.53
N CYS A 97 9.68 -12.18 9.77
CA CYS A 97 10.12 -12.93 10.93
C CYS A 97 9.13 -14.01 11.39
N HIS A 98 7.83 -13.80 11.18
CA HIS A 98 6.79 -14.60 11.83
C HIS A 98 5.76 -15.23 10.88
N ALA A 99 5.63 -14.74 9.64
CA ALA A 99 4.75 -15.36 8.67
C ALA A 99 5.45 -16.63 8.13
N GLN A 100 5.06 -17.77 8.64
CA GLN A 100 5.79 -19.03 8.50
C GLN A 100 5.43 -19.84 7.26
N ASP A 101 4.83 -19.23 6.28
CA ASP A 101 4.56 -19.93 5.02
C ASP A 101 5.87 -20.35 4.38
N PRO A 102 5.94 -21.57 3.82
CA PRO A 102 7.16 -21.99 3.13
C PRO A 102 7.44 -21.06 1.96
N ILE A 103 8.56 -20.33 2.04
CA ILE A 103 9.00 -19.46 0.97
C ILE A 103 9.88 -20.30 0.04
N GLN A 104 9.47 -20.43 -1.23
CA GLN A 104 10.30 -21.07 -2.24
C GLN A 104 11.45 -20.14 -2.61
N ASP A 105 12.56 -20.69 -3.08
CA ASP A 105 13.72 -19.87 -3.47
C ASP A 105 13.35 -18.82 -4.51
N ASP A 106 12.47 -19.15 -5.46
CA ASP A 106 12.01 -18.23 -6.50
C ASP A 106 11.10 -17.12 -5.95
N ASP A 107 10.58 -17.27 -4.75
CA ASP A 107 9.78 -16.22 -4.10
C ASP A 107 10.64 -15.19 -3.38
N LEU A 108 11.92 -15.51 -3.17
CA LEU A 108 12.87 -14.62 -2.51
C LEU A 108 13.57 -13.78 -3.59
N ASP A 109 13.06 -12.60 -3.81
CA ASP A 109 13.65 -11.70 -4.79
C ASP A 109 14.37 -10.52 -4.13
N VAL A 110 15.11 -9.77 -4.95
CA VAL A 110 15.90 -8.63 -4.50
C VAL A 110 15.00 -7.54 -3.91
N THR A 111 13.80 -7.40 -4.44
CA THR A 111 12.84 -6.38 -3.98
C THR A 111 12.46 -6.61 -2.53
N ILE A 112 12.16 -7.86 -2.16
CA ILE A 112 11.82 -8.21 -0.77
C ILE A 112 13.01 -7.93 0.14
N LEU A 113 14.19 -8.35 -0.24
CA LEU A 113 15.40 -8.15 0.55
C LEU A 113 15.73 -6.67 0.69
N THR A 114 15.63 -5.91 -0.37
CA THR A 114 15.87 -4.47 -0.36
C THR A 114 14.88 -3.74 0.53
N TRP A 115 13.62 -4.12 0.44
CA TRP A 115 12.57 -3.52 1.26
C TRP A 115 12.84 -3.71 2.76
N ASN A 116 13.30 -4.89 3.13
CA ASN A 116 13.57 -5.24 4.53
C ASN A 116 14.79 -4.51 5.11
N ILE A 117 15.71 -4.08 4.28
CA ILE A 117 16.94 -3.40 4.71
C ILE A 117 16.70 -1.92 5.07
N ARG A 118 15.64 -1.33 4.59
CA ARG A 118 15.35 0.09 4.81
C ARG A 118 15.07 0.45 6.27
#